data_afa246463966b5a3773c5f16d841700f
#
_entry.id   afa246463966b5a3773c5f16d841700f
#
_cell.length_a   1.000
_cell.length_b   1.000
_cell.length_c   1.000
_cell.angle_alpha   90.00
_cell.angle_beta   90.00
_cell.angle_gamma   90.00
#
_symmetry.space_group_name_H-M   'P 1'
#
loop_
_entity.id
_entity.type
_entity.pdbx_description
1 polymer ?
#
loop_
_entity_poly.entity_id
_entity_poly.type
_entity_poly.pdbx_seq_one_letter_code
_entity_poly.pdbx_strand_id
1 'polypeptide(L)'
;MFEPSREQVREMFFGTWRKYRAGEPLAGIETLALGIVLLHPEYHEMLAAPERYRDRDYTDESNPFLHMSLHLALEEQLSIDQPPGIAASYEKLLSKFNDRHAALHEALECLAETVWRAQRDKAAPDAAAYLSCLEKRAS
;
A
#
# COMPACT_ATOMS: atom_id res chain seq x y z
N MET A 1 -9.12 -12.12 13.64
CA MET A 1 -8.69 -11.68 12.30
C MET A 1 -7.23 -12.02 12.11
N PHE A 2 -6.88 -12.61 10.97
CA PHE A 2 -5.49 -12.95 10.69
C PHE A 2 -4.73 -11.73 10.20
N GLU A 3 -3.65 -11.42 10.88
CA GLU A 3 -2.73 -10.38 10.43
C GLU A 3 -1.39 -11.03 10.09
N PRO A 4 -0.89 -10.87 8.86
CA PRO A 4 0.39 -11.47 8.49
C PRO A 4 1.54 -10.83 9.25
N SER A 5 2.54 -11.63 9.59
CA SER A 5 3.75 -11.13 10.20
C SER A 5 4.56 -10.32 9.18
N ARG A 6 5.54 -9.54 9.70
CA ARG A 6 6.49 -8.80 8.86
C ARG A 6 7.17 -9.73 7.85
N GLU A 7 7.59 -10.91 8.30
CA GLU A 7 8.27 -11.88 7.45
C GLU A 7 7.34 -12.41 6.36
N GLN A 8 6.09 -12.70 6.71
CA GLN A 8 5.10 -13.18 5.73
C GLN A 8 4.83 -12.15 4.65
N VAL A 9 4.73 -10.87 5.02
CA VAL A 9 4.51 -9.79 4.06
C VAL A 9 5.69 -9.68 3.10
N ARG A 10 6.91 -9.68 3.63
CA ARG A 10 8.11 -9.59 2.80
C ARG A 10 8.24 -10.77 1.85
N GLU A 11 8.01 -11.99 2.35
CA GLU A 11 8.07 -13.19 1.52
C GLU A 11 7.01 -13.16 0.42
N MET A 12 5.84 -12.61 0.69
CA MET A 12 4.80 -12.47 -0.31
C MET A 12 5.27 -11.58 -1.47
N PHE A 13 5.91 -10.44 -1.19
CA PHE A 13 6.42 -9.56 -2.24
C PHE A 13 7.59 -10.18 -2.99
N PHE A 14 8.55 -10.79 -2.29
CA PHE A 14 9.64 -11.50 -2.95
C PHE A 14 9.13 -12.63 -3.84
N GLY A 15 8.17 -13.42 -3.33
CA GLY A 15 7.58 -14.52 -4.08
C GLY A 15 6.82 -14.06 -5.30
N THR A 16 6.07 -12.96 -5.18
CA THR A 16 5.34 -12.37 -6.30
C THR A 16 6.29 -11.98 -7.43
N TRP A 17 7.37 -11.30 -7.11
CA TRP A 17 8.36 -10.88 -8.11
C TRP A 17 9.06 -12.07 -8.75
N ARG A 18 9.45 -13.06 -7.94
CA ARG A 18 10.08 -14.28 -8.44
C ARG A 18 9.17 -15.02 -9.43
N LYS A 19 7.90 -15.20 -9.06
CA LYS A 19 6.94 -15.90 -9.94
C LYS A 19 6.73 -15.14 -11.23
N TYR A 20 6.58 -13.83 -11.15
CA TYR A 20 6.41 -13.01 -12.35
C TYR A 20 7.60 -13.16 -13.30
N ARG A 21 8.81 -13.06 -12.77
CA ARG A 21 10.04 -13.19 -13.57
C ARG A 21 10.19 -14.59 -14.16
N ALA A 22 9.70 -15.60 -13.48
CA ALA A 22 9.76 -16.99 -13.93
C ALA A 22 8.59 -17.39 -14.84
N GLY A 23 7.63 -16.51 -15.05
CA GLY A 23 6.44 -16.81 -15.83
C GLY A 23 5.47 -17.76 -15.14
N GLU A 24 5.57 -17.88 -13.82
CA GLU A 24 4.66 -18.73 -13.04
C GLU A 24 3.33 -18.00 -12.76
N PRO A 25 2.22 -18.73 -12.60
CA PRO A 25 0.93 -18.10 -12.35
C PRO A 25 0.88 -17.45 -10.97
N LEU A 26 0.18 -16.31 -10.91
CA LEU A 26 -0.08 -15.57 -9.68
C LEU A 26 -1.56 -15.74 -9.32
N ALA A 27 -1.87 -15.73 -8.03
CA ALA A 27 -3.24 -15.86 -7.56
C ALA A 27 -3.48 -14.99 -6.34
N GLY A 28 -4.74 -14.55 -6.18
CA GLY A 28 -5.15 -13.80 -5.01
C GLY A 28 -4.38 -12.50 -4.84
N ILE A 29 -3.86 -12.29 -3.64
CA ILE A 29 -3.15 -11.06 -3.28
C ILE A 29 -1.90 -10.83 -4.14
N GLU A 30 -1.30 -11.88 -4.68
CA GLU A 30 -0.12 -11.73 -5.53
C GLU A 30 -0.42 -10.93 -6.80
N THR A 31 -1.63 -11.05 -7.33
CA THR A 31 -2.05 -10.29 -8.51
C THR A 31 -2.07 -8.79 -8.21
N LEU A 32 -2.60 -8.41 -7.04
CA LEU A 32 -2.60 -7.01 -6.61
C LEU A 32 -1.18 -6.53 -6.31
N ALA A 33 -0.41 -7.37 -5.63
CA ALA A 33 0.98 -7.05 -5.28
C ALA A 33 1.83 -6.79 -6.52
N LEU A 34 1.64 -7.57 -7.57
CA LEU A 34 2.38 -7.37 -8.83
C LEU A 34 2.09 -5.99 -9.42
N GLY A 35 0.84 -5.57 -9.43
CA GLY A 35 0.48 -4.24 -9.92
C GLY A 35 1.23 -3.14 -9.19
N ILE A 36 1.35 -3.27 -7.88
CA ILE A 36 2.06 -2.31 -7.04
C ILE A 36 3.57 -2.35 -7.34
N VAL A 37 4.14 -3.54 -7.43
CA VAL A 37 5.57 -3.72 -7.72
C VAL A 37 5.92 -3.11 -9.07
N LEU A 38 5.06 -3.27 -10.08
CA LEU A 38 5.29 -2.72 -11.41
C LEU A 38 5.24 -1.19 -11.42
N LEU A 39 4.50 -0.57 -10.49
CA LEU A 39 4.49 0.88 -10.32
C LEU A 39 5.74 1.42 -9.64
N HIS A 40 6.57 0.55 -9.07
CA HIS A 40 7.74 0.93 -8.28
C HIS A 40 9.00 0.22 -8.81
N PRO A 41 9.46 0.58 -10.02
CA PRO A 41 10.66 -0.06 -10.58
C PRO A 41 11.91 0.12 -9.71
N GLU A 42 11.92 1.14 -8.86
CA GLU A 42 13.01 1.35 -7.90
C GLU A 42 13.18 0.21 -6.90
N TYR A 43 12.16 -0.65 -6.74
CA TYR A 43 12.22 -1.79 -5.82
C TYR A 43 12.58 -3.11 -6.51
N HIS A 44 12.69 -3.13 -7.84
CA HIS A 44 12.89 -4.38 -8.58
C HIS A 44 14.22 -5.06 -8.25
N GLU A 45 15.29 -4.29 -8.09
CA GLU A 45 16.59 -4.84 -7.72
C GLU A 45 16.55 -5.47 -6.33
N MET A 46 15.92 -4.78 -5.38
CA MET A 46 15.76 -5.29 -4.02
C MET A 46 14.95 -6.60 -4.02
N LEU A 47 13.85 -6.64 -4.76
CA LEU A 47 12.99 -7.82 -4.81
C LEU A 47 13.64 -9.00 -5.52
N ALA A 48 14.64 -8.75 -6.35
CA ALA A 48 15.40 -9.80 -7.02
C ALA A 48 16.50 -10.41 -6.14
N ALA A 49 16.75 -9.84 -4.95
CA ALA A 49 17.85 -10.29 -4.08
C ALA A 49 17.34 -10.51 -2.64
N PRO A 50 16.39 -11.46 -2.42
CA PRO A 50 15.81 -11.66 -1.10
C PRO A 50 16.84 -11.99 -0.02
N GLU A 51 17.91 -12.69 -0.36
CA GLU A 51 18.97 -13.07 0.58
C GLU A 51 19.69 -11.85 1.16
N ARG A 52 19.67 -10.71 0.47
CA ARG A 52 20.32 -9.48 0.94
C ARG A 52 19.37 -8.58 1.71
N TYR A 53 18.07 -8.67 1.43
CA TYR A 53 17.10 -7.68 1.91
C TYR A 53 16.01 -8.26 2.82
N ARG A 54 15.89 -9.58 2.89
CA ARG A 54 14.83 -10.24 3.68
C ARG A 54 14.80 -9.78 5.13
N ASP A 55 15.95 -9.71 5.76
CA ASP A 55 16.07 -9.40 7.18
C ASP A 55 16.54 -7.97 7.46
N ARG A 56 16.59 -7.13 6.43
CA ARG A 56 17.09 -5.77 6.59
C ARG A 56 16.12 -4.93 7.41
N ASP A 57 16.67 -4.13 8.34
CA ASP A 57 15.90 -3.18 9.11
C ASP A 57 15.80 -1.85 8.38
N TYR A 58 14.60 -1.25 8.44
CA TYR A 58 14.33 0.05 7.83
C TYR A 58 13.64 0.94 8.85
N THR A 59 13.80 2.25 8.72
CA THR A 59 12.90 3.19 9.39
C THR A 59 11.56 3.15 8.64
N ASP A 60 10.47 3.56 9.30
CA ASP A 60 9.16 3.56 8.66
C ASP A 60 9.16 4.38 7.36
N GLU A 61 9.87 5.52 7.35
CA GLU A 61 9.94 6.40 6.19
C GLU A 61 10.69 5.76 5.01
N SER A 62 11.65 4.90 5.26
CA SER A 62 12.48 4.29 4.23
C SER A 62 12.09 2.84 3.91
N ASN A 63 11.05 2.31 4.56
CA ASN A 63 10.67 0.90 4.43
C ASN A 63 9.85 0.65 3.17
N PRO A 64 10.43 0.01 2.12
CA PRO A 64 9.68 -0.25 0.88
C PRO A 64 8.53 -1.23 1.08
N PHE A 65 8.67 -2.17 2.04
CA PHE A 65 7.60 -3.13 2.32
C PHE A 65 6.41 -2.47 2.98
N LEU A 66 6.67 -1.52 3.88
CA LEU A 66 5.59 -0.74 4.48
C LEU A 66 4.87 0.09 3.41
N HIS A 67 5.61 0.74 2.53
CA HIS A 67 5.04 1.53 1.45
C HIS A 67 4.16 0.67 0.53
N MET A 68 4.66 -0.50 0.12
CA MET A 68 3.88 -1.41 -0.72
C MET A 68 2.67 -1.98 0.02
N SER A 69 2.80 -2.24 1.33
CA SER A 69 1.69 -2.73 2.15
C SER A 69 0.57 -1.69 2.27
N LEU A 70 0.93 -0.41 2.37
CA LEU A 70 -0.05 0.68 2.38
C LEU A 70 -0.78 0.75 1.05
N HIS A 71 -0.07 0.54 -0.07
CA HIS A 71 -0.72 0.44 -1.38
C HIS A 71 -1.73 -0.70 -1.43
N LEU A 72 -1.38 -1.88 -0.90
CA LEU A 72 -2.29 -3.02 -0.85
C LEU A 72 -3.55 -2.69 -0.04
N ALA A 73 -3.36 -2.07 1.12
CA ALA A 73 -4.48 -1.67 1.97
C ALA A 73 -5.41 -0.70 1.25
N LEU A 74 -4.84 0.28 0.57
CA LEU A 74 -5.62 1.27 -0.16
C LEU A 74 -6.39 0.61 -1.32
N GLU A 75 -5.75 -0.26 -2.09
CA GLU A 75 -6.43 -0.97 -3.17
C GLU A 75 -7.60 -1.79 -2.66
N GLU A 76 -7.44 -2.46 -1.52
CA GLU A 76 -8.52 -3.21 -0.89
C GLU A 76 -9.65 -2.27 -0.46
N GLN A 77 -9.31 -1.16 0.20
CA GLN A 77 -10.30 -0.17 0.64
C GLN A 77 -11.12 0.35 -0.55
N LEU A 78 -10.45 0.67 -1.64
CA LEU A 78 -11.13 1.17 -2.83
C LEU A 78 -12.03 0.12 -3.47
N SER A 79 -11.60 -1.14 -3.45
CA SER A 79 -12.38 -2.22 -4.09
C SER A 79 -13.69 -2.52 -3.36
N ILE A 80 -13.72 -2.32 -2.04
CA ILE A 80 -14.90 -2.61 -1.22
C ILE A 80 -15.58 -1.35 -0.66
N ASP A 81 -15.08 -0.18 -1.02
CA ASP A 81 -15.54 1.12 -0.52
C ASP A 81 -15.61 1.17 1.00
N GLN A 82 -14.49 0.81 1.66
CA GLN A 82 -14.37 0.86 3.10
C GLN A 82 -13.13 1.67 3.49
N PRO A 83 -13.28 2.72 4.29
CA PRO A 83 -14.52 3.22 4.91
C PRO A 83 -15.51 3.77 3.86
N PRO A 84 -16.81 3.73 4.14
CA PRO A 84 -17.81 4.18 3.17
C PRO A 84 -17.54 5.59 2.66
N GLY A 85 -17.50 5.76 1.33
CA GLY A 85 -17.23 7.02 0.68
C GLY A 85 -15.78 7.19 0.22
N ILE A 86 -14.87 6.26 0.54
CA ILE A 86 -13.47 6.40 0.15
C ILE A 86 -13.31 6.38 -1.38
N ALA A 87 -14.09 5.58 -2.08
CA ALA A 87 -13.99 5.52 -3.54
C ALA A 87 -14.32 6.87 -4.17
N ALA A 88 -15.37 7.54 -3.69
CA ALA A 88 -15.75 8.86 -4.19
C ALA A 88 -14.69 9.92 -3.86
N SER A 89 -14.13 9.87 -2.65
CA SER A 89 -13.07 10.80 -2.24
C SER A 89 -11.82 10.60 -3.09
N TYR A 90 -11.48 9.35 -3.40
CA TYR A 90 -10.33 9.05 -4.26
C TYR A 90 -10.55 9.55 -5.68
N GLU A 91 -11.77 9.42 -6.22
CA GLU A 91 -12.08 9.92 -7.57
C GLU A 91 -11.84 11.42 -7.67
N LYS A 92 -12.12 12.18 -6.62
CA LYS A 92 -11.82 13.61 -6.57
C LYS A 92 -10.31 13.88 -6.63
N LEU A 93 -9.52 13.08 -5.91
CA LEU A 93 -8.06 13.17 -5.99
C LEU A 93 -7.58 12.87 -7.39
N LEU A 94 -8.11 11.81 -7.99
CA LEU A 94 -7.72 11.41 -9.33
C LEU A 94 -8.02 12.51 -10.35
N SER A 95 -9.17 13.16 -10.21
CA SER A 95 -9.55 14.28 -11.10
C SER A 95 -8.58 15.46 -10.94
N LYS A 96 -8.15 15.74 -9.70
CA LYS A 96 -7.22 16.85 -9.44
C LYS A 96 -5.83 16.59 -9.99
N PHE A 97 -5.29 15.41 -9.73
CA PHE A 97 -3.91 15.10 -10.10
C PHE A 97 -3.78 14.54 -11.51
N ASN A 98 -4.86 14.03 -12.07
CA ASN A 98 -4.93 13.48 -13.42
C ASN A 98 -3.85 12.43 -13.69
N ASP A 99 -3.45 11.71 -12.65
CA ASP A 99 -2.47 10.63 -12.69
C ASP A 99 -2.75 9.68 -11.53
N ARG A 100 -2.98 8.40 -11.84
CA ARG A 100 -3.36 7.42 -10.84
C ARG A 100 -2.28 7.24 -9.76
N HIS A 101 -1.02 7.17 -10.16
CA HIS A 101 0.07 6.95 -9.21
C HIS A 101 0.22 8.14 -8.26
N ALA A 102 0.13 9.37 -8.79
CA ALA A 102 0.18 10.59 -7.97
C ALA A 102 -1.00 10.65 -7.00
N ALA A 103 -2.21 10.35 -7.47
CA ALA A 103 -3.40 10.34 -6.62
C ALA A 103 -3.29 9.27 -5.52
N LEU A 104 -2.79 8.09 -5.86
CA LEU A 104 -2.58 7.01 -4.88
C LEU A 104 -1.60 7.46 -3.80
N HIS A 105 -0.48 8.10 -4.19
CA HIS A 105 0.51 8.55 -3.22
C HIS A 105 -0.04 9.63 -2.29
N GLU A 106 -0.89 10.54 -2.80
CA GLU A 106 -1.57 11.51 -1.94
C GLU A 106 -2.48 10.81 -0.93
N ALA A 107 -3.24 9.83 -1.40
CA ALA A 107 -4.12 9.05 -0.52
C ALA A 107 -3.31 8.26 0.52
N LEU A 108 -2.14 7.73 0.15
CA LEU A 108 -1.28 6.99 1.06
C LEU A 108 -0.77 7.84 2.21
N GLU A 109 -0.51 9.13 1.99
CA GLU A 109 -0.10 10.02 3.07
C GLU A 109 -1.20 10.14 4.11
N CYS A 110 -2.46 10.26 3.67
CA CYS A 110 -3.61 10.30 4.57
C CYS A 110 -3.77 8.96 5.32
N LEU A 111 -3.61 7.85 4.62
CA LEU A 111 -3.72 6.53 5.24
C LEU A 111 -2.62 6.30 6.27
N ALA A 112 -1.38 6.64 5.94
CA ALA A 112 -0.25 6.49 6.85
C ALA A 112 -0.45 7.30 8.12
N GLU A 113 -0.93 8.53 8.00
CA GLU A 113 -1.21 9.37 9.16
C GLU A 113 -2.33 8.78 10.03
N THR A 114 -3.37 8.26 9.37
CA THR A 114 -4.50 7.63 10.07
C THR A 114 -4.03 6.42 10.88
N VAL A 115 -3.22 5.56 10.27
CA VAL A 115 -2.66 4.38 10.93
C VAL A 115 -1.74 4.78 12.08
N TRP A 116 -0.86 5.76 11.86
CA TRP A 116 0.07 6.24 12.88
C TRP A 116 -0.67 6.78 14.10
N ARG A 117 -1.72 7.60 13.89
CA ARG A 117 -2.51 8.14 15.00
C ARG A 117 -3.24 7.04 15.79
N ALA A 118 -3.78 6.05 15.08
CA ALA A 118 -4.46 4.93 15.73
C ALA A 118 -3.50 4.15 16.62
N GLN A 119 -2.29 3.90 16.14
CA GLN A 119 -1.27 3.20 16.93
C GLN A 119 -0.82 4.02 18.12
N ARG A 120 -0.58 5.31 17.93
CA ARG A 120 -0.18 6.22 19.01
C ARG A 120 -1.22 6.26 20.12
N ASP A 121 -2.49 6.37 19.75
CA ASP A 121 -3.60 6.55 20.68
C ASP A 121 -4.19 5.22 21.15
N LYS A 122 -3.67 4.08 20.65
CA LYS A 122 -4.16 2.73 20.93
C LYS A 122 -5.68 2.63 20.71
N ALA A 123 -6.13 3.18 19.59
CA ALA A 123 -7.53 3.28 19.21
C ALA A 123 -7.74 2.74 17.80
N ALA A 124 -9.01 2.54 17.42
CA ALA A 124 -9.34 2.20 16.05
C ALA A 124 -9.02 3.38 15.12
N PRO A 125 -8.72 3.12 13.84
CA PRO A 125 -8.48 4.19 12.87
C PRO A 125 -9.70 5.11 12.76
N ASP A 126 -9.44 6.42 12.68
CA ASP A 126 -10.48 7.44 12.57
C ASP A 126 -10.88 7.62 11.10
N ALA A 127 -11.95 6.94 10.70
CA ALA A 127 -12.43 6.98 9.31
C ALA A 127 -12.85 8.39 8.88
N ALA A 128 -13.49 9.14 9.76
CA ALA A 128 -13.92 10.49 9.43
C ALA A 128 -12.73 11.41 9.17
N ALA A 129 -11.70 11.33 10.00
CA ALA A 129 -10.48 12.12 9.80
C ALA A 129 -9.75 11.71 8.52
N TYR A 130 -9.73 10.43 8.20
CA TYR A 130 -9.13 9.91 6.99
C TYR A 130 -9.82 10.48 5.74
N LEU A 131 -11.15 10.38 5.69
CA LEU A 131 -11.92 10.91 4.55
C LEU A 131 -11.77 12.44 4.44
N SER A 132 -11.76 13.15 5.57
CA SER A 132 -11.54 14.59 5.59
C SER A 132 -10.16 14.95 5.03
N CYS A 133 -9.13 14.18 5.36
CA CYS A 133 -7.79 14.38 4.82
C CYS A 133 -7.80 14.26 3.29
N LEU A 134 -8.45 13.22 2.75
CA LEU A 134 -8.57 13.02 1.32
C LEU A 134 -9.30 14.19 0.63
N GLU A 135 -10.40 14.64 1.22
CA GLU A 135 -11.16 15.78 0.68
C GLU A 135 -10.34 17.06 0.65
N LYS A 136 -9.57 17.32 1.70
CA LYS A 136 -8.71 18.52 1.73
C LYS A 136 -7.64 18.47 0.65
N ARG A 137 -7.05 17.31 0.41
CA ARG A 137 -6.02 17.18 -0.62
C ARG A 137 -6.60 17.27 -2.03
N ALA A 138 -7.87 16.95 -2.18
CA ALA A 138 -8.58 17.03 -3.47
C ALA A 138 -9.12 18.44 -3.77
N SER A 139 -9.15 19.33 -2.78
CA SER A 139 -9.70 20.66 -2.97
C SER A 139 -8.75 21.62 -3.68
#